data_a554a80bc2c05d676090d3290af1b7ee
#
_entry.id   a554a80bc2c05d676090d3290af1b7ee
#
_cell.length_a   1.000
_cell.length_b   1.000
_cell.length_c   1.000
_cell.angle_alpha   90.00
_cell.angle_beta   90.00
_cell.angle_gamma   90.00
#
_symmetry.space_group_name_H-M   'P 1'
#
loop_
_entity.id
_entity.type
_entity.pdbx_description
1 polymer ?
#
loop_
_entity_poly.entity_id
_entity_poly.type
_entity_poly.pdbx_seq_one_letter_code
_entity_poly.pdbx_strand_id
1 'polypeptide(L)'
;MNGSKMVLSTGANAPLGKEDTVRITITWEHAPAELDVSCFMVGQDGKVASDDYFIFYNQPADPHDHVRLQRPNDKTAEFTVALRALQGTGVDKCVFAATLDGPGTFADVIGCTLTVQGRQVHIAYSITEATKETSLVFAEIYRHTSGFKLRAVGRGFNGGLKPLAEAHGVTVEEEEPSAAPTNTVNAKAEANASFPGSGKINLLKQSVQISLKKKQIDREKARVAVVLDASGSMGKLYSLGTVQKAFERVLAVAACMDDDGEMDVWFFADKAQRAPSVTERNYENYVKRTFPEPGYGKIGIGNNEPEVMTDIILKYTKEVPNETIPTYIIFFSDGGVYETKKNIKVADQVLESSDFLAIRRTR
;
A
#
# COMPACT_ATOMS: atom_id res chain seq x y z
N MET A 1 -21.94 -15.43 -28.22
CA MET A 1 -21.34 -16.79 -28.35
C MET A 1 -20.34 -16.94 -27.22
N ASN A 2 -20.65 -17.76 -26.19
CA ASN A 2 -19.72 -18.02 -25.10
C ASN A 2 -18.57 -18.89 -25.65
N GLY A 3 -17.37 -18.32 -25.77
CA GLY A 3 -16.18 -19.07 -26.09
C GLY A 3 -15.98 -20.19 -25.06
N SER A 4 -15.57 -21.38 -25.50
CA SER A 4 -15.25 -22.50 -24.61
C SER A 4 -14.17 -22.04 -23.60
N LYS A 5 -14.39 -22.27 -22.30
CA LYS A 5 -13.41 -21.98 -21.24
C LYS A 5 -12.19 -22.87 -21.44
N MET A 6 -11.03 -22.29 -21.67
CA MET A 6 -9.75 -23.00 -21.75
C MET A 6 -9.12 -23.05 -20.35
N VAL A 7 -8.67 -24.22 -19.93
CA VAL A 7 -7.97 -24.39 -18.65
C VAL A 7 -6.50 -24.66 -18.94
N LEU A 8 -5.59 -23.90 -18.33
CA LEU A 8 -4.15 -24.06 -18.46
C LEU A 8 -3.58 -24.82 -17.27
N SER A 9 -2.56 -25.62 -17.52
CA SER A 9 -1.63 -26.13 -16.52
C SER A 9 -0.39 -25.24 -16.44
N THR A 10 0.39 -25.35 -15.38
CA THR A 10 1.66 -24.65 -15.20
C THR A 10 2.58 -24.87 -16.41
N GLY A 11 3.18 -23.79 -16.91
CA GLY A 11 4.02 -23.76 -18.12
C GLY A 11 3.25 -23.65 -19.44
N ALA A 12 1.94 -23.95 -19.46
CA ALA A 12 1.13 -23.86 -20.69
C ALA A 12 0.87 -22.39 -21.06
N ASN A 13 0.58 -22.17 -22.35
CA ASN A 13 0.23 -20.84 -22.85
C ASN A 13 -0.97 -20.90 -23.81
N ALA A 14 -1.66 -19.77 -23.95
CA ALA A 14 -2.77 -19.59 -24.86
C ALA A 14 -2.70 -18.23 -25.57
N PRO A 15 -3.12 -18.13 -26.85
CA PRO A 15 -3.21 -16.86 -27.53
C PRO A 15 -4.38 -16.03 -26.97
N LEU A 16 -4.18 -14.71 -26.88
CA LEU A 16 -5.24 -13.77 -26.53
C LEU A 16 -5.97 -13.23 -27.78
N GLY A 17 -5.60 -13.72 -28.96
CA GLY A 17 -6.25 -13.35 -30.21
C GLY A 17 -6.14 -11.87 -30.55
N LYS A 18 -7.25 -11.30 -31.04
CA LYS A 18 -7.38 -9.88 -31.41
C LYS A 18 -8.16 -9.08 -30.36
N GLU A 19 -7.96 -9.42 -29.08
CA GLU A 19 -8.58 -8.67 -28.00
C GLU A 19 -7.97 -7.28 -27.87
N ASP A 20 -8.79 -6.25 -27.81
CA ASP A 20 -8.32 -4.88 -27.54
C ASP A 20 -7.99 -4.71 -26.04
N THR A 21 -8.79 -5.34 -25.20
CA THR A 21 -8.67 -5.31 -23.73
C THR A 21 -9.05 -6.66 -23.16
N VAL A 22 -8.34 -7.07 -22.12
CA VAL A 22 -8.70 -8.26 -21.32
C VAL A 22 -8.79 -7.88 -19.85
N ARG A 23 -9.64 -8.62 -19.13
CA ARG A 23 -9.73 -8.58 -17.69
C ARG A 23 -9.07 -9.82 -17.11
N ILE A 24 -8.19 -9.63 -16.15
CA ILE A 24 -7.56 -10.69 -15.38
C ILE A 24 -8.11 -10.60 -13.98
N THR A 25 -8.74 -11.67 -13.51
CA THR A 25 -9.28 -11.77 -12.16
C THR A 25 -8.53 -12.85 -11.41
N ILE A 26 -7.99 -12.48 -10.26
CA ILE A 26 -7.34 -13.39 -9.32
C ILE A 26 -8.25 -13.50 -8.11
N THR A 27 -8.66 -14.73 -7.79
CA THR A 27 -9.54 -15.02 -6.65
C THR A 27 -8.92 -16.10 -5.77
N TRP A 28 -9.24 -16.07 -4.48
CA TRP A 28 -8.87 -17.10 -3.51
C TRP A 28 -9.97 -17.26 -2.47
N GLU A 29 -10.11 -18.47 -1.93
CA GLU A 29 -11.10 -18.78 -0.90
C GLU A 29 -10.57 -18.45 0.49
N HIS A 30 -9.28 -18.80 0.73
CA HIS A 30 -8.59 -18.54 1.99
C HIS A 30 -7.12 -18.22 1.73
N ALA A 31 -6.56 -17.32 2.54
CA ALA A 31 -5.13 -17.07 2.64
C ALA A 31 -4.76 -16.89 4.13
N PRO A 32 -3.56 -17.37 4.56
CA PRO A 32 -3.13 -17.29 5.95
C PRO A 32 -2.82 -15.85 6.40
N ALA A 33 -2.54 -14.97 5.43
CA ALA A 33 -2.27 -13.55 5.62
C ALA A 33 -2.87 -12.73 4.47
N GLU A 34 -2.72 -11.41 4.47
CA GLU A 34 -3.15 -10.57 3.34
C GLU A 34 -2.39 -10.96 2.08
N LEU A 35 -3.11 -11.13 0.97
CA LEU A 35 -2.53 -11.45 -0.33
C LEU A 35 -2.42 -10.18 -1.16
N ASP A 36 -1.22 -9.61 -1.24
CA ASP A 36 -0.93 -8.44 -2.05
C ASP A 36 -0.66 -8.84 -3.50
N VAL A 37 -1.60 -8.48 -4.37
CA VAL A 37 -1.52 -8.79 -5.79
C VAL A 37 -0.91 -7.62 -6.55
N SER A 38 -0.03 -7.93 -7.51
CA SER A 38 0.72 -6.95 -8.27
C SER A 38 0.91 -7.33 -9.72
N CYS A 39 1.28 -6.33 -10.55
CA CYS A 39 1.69 -6.53 -11.94
C CYS A 39 2.95 -5.72 -12.24
N PHE A 40 3.98 -6.38 -12.78
CA PHE A 40 5.18 -5.74 -13.28
C PHE A 40 5.07 -5.64 -14.82
N MET A 41 5.12 -4.41 -15.34
CA MET A 41 5.13 -4.13 -16.77
C MET A 41 6.59 -4.00 -17.23
N VAL A 42 7.14 -5.09 -17.74
CA VAL A 42 8.59 -5.21 -18.01
C VAL A 42 8.91 -5.13 -19.50
N GLY A 43 10.12 -4.61 -19.79
CA GLY A 43 10.71 -4.61 -21.13
C GLY A 43 11.29 -5.98 -21.50
N GLN A 44 12.03 -6.03 -22.63
CA GLN A 44 12.69 -7.25 -23.13
C GLN A 44 13.76 -7.79 -22.17
N ASP A 45 14.36 -6.91 -21.37
CA ASP A 45 15.33 -7.25 -20.32
C ASP A 45 14.68 -7.88 -19.06
N GLY A 46 13.35 -7.94 -19.03
CA GLY A 46 12.58 -8.45 -17.90
C GLY A 46 12.47 -7.49 -16.72
N LYS A 47 12.82 -6.21 -16.91
CA LYS A 47 12.80 -5.18 -15.89
C LYS A 47 11.76 -4.12 -16.20
N VAL A 48 11.20 -3.49 -15.16
CA VAL A 48 10.37 -2.29 -15.31
C VAL A 48 11.22 -1.11 -15.77
N ALA A 49 10.68 -0.27 -16.64
CA ALA A 49 11.38 0.93 -17.11
C ALA A 49 11.53 2.00 -16.01
N SER A 50 10.58 2.06 -15.09
CA SER A 50 10.60 2.82 -13.85
C SER A 50 9.60 2.19 -12.88
N ASP A 51 9.66 2.55 -11.62
CA ASP A 51 8.72 2.07 -10.60
C ASP A 51 7.26 2.46 -10.93
N ASP A 52 7.02 3.45 -11.78
CA ASP A 52 5.67 3.80 -12.25
C ASP A 52 5.00 2.65 -13.04
N TYR A 53 5.78 1.66 -13.50
CA TYR A 53 5.30 0.46 -14.21
C TYR A 53 5.20 -0.78 -13.32
N PHE A 54 5.28 -0.59 -12.00
CA PHE A 54 4.95 -1.58 -10.99
C PHE A 54 3.57 -1.27 -10.41
N ILE A 55 2.56 -2.06 -10.78
CA ILE A 55 1.15 -1.86 -10.44
C ILE A 55 0.81 -2.71 -9.22
N PHE A 56 0.31 -2.08 -8.18
CA PHE A 56 -0.10 -2.70 -6.92
C PHE A 56 -1.15 -1.82 -6.22
N TYR A 57 -1.64 -2.20 -5.04
CA TYR A 57 -2.75 -1.51 -4.38
C TYR A 57 -2.51 -0.01 -4.15
N ASN A 58 -1.27 0.42 -3.95
CA ASN A 58 -0.92 1.84 -3.74
C ASN A 58 -0.67 2.60 -5.05
N GLN A 59 -0.32 1.90 -6.11
CA GLN A 59 -0.15 2.43 -7.46
C GLN A 59 -1.02 1.61 -8.42
N PRO A 60 -2.35 1.87 -8.42
CA PRO A 60 -3.30 0.98 -9.09
C PRO A 60 -3.30 1.08 -10.62
N ALA A 61 -2.53 1.98 -11.23
CA ALA A 61 -2.41 2.09 -12.67
C ALA A 61 -1.03 2.63 -13.07
N ASP A 62 -0.57 2.27 -14.28
CA ASP A 62 0.58 2.91 -14.91
C ASP A 62 0.24 4.34 -15.38
N PRO A 63 1.25 5.17 -15.71
CA PRO A 63 1.02 6.58 -16.09
C PRO A 63 0.10 6.79 -17.29
N HIS A 64 -0.06 5.77 -18.14
CA HIS A 64 -0.88 5.83 -19.36
C HIS A 64 -2.15 4.98 -19.27
N ASP A 65 -2.43 4.39 -18.11
CA ASP A 65 -3.61 3.55 -17.85
C ASP A 65 -3.72 2.32 -18.78
N HIS A 66 -2.58 1.76 -19.18
CA HIS A 66 -2.59 0.50 -19.94
C HIS A 66 -2.93 -0.70 -19.07
N VAL A 67 -2.53 -0.67 -17.80
CA VAL A 67 -2.85 -1.69 -16.78
C VAL A 67 -3.42 -0.99 -15.56
N ARG A 68 -4.60 -1.42 -15.15
CA ARG A 68 -5.30 -0.90 -13.97
C ARG A 68 -5.73 -2.02 -13.05
N LEU A 69 -5.36 -1.93 -11.77
CA LEU A 69 -5.77 -2.81 -10.68
C LEU A 69 -7.00 -2.25 -9.97
N GLN A 70 -7.96 -3.12 -9.68
CA GLN A 70 -9.08 -2.89 -8.77
C GLN A 70 -9.20 -4.05 -7.79
N ARG A 71 -9.66 -3.77 -6.58
CA ARG A 71 -9.94 -4.80 -5.56
C ARG A 71 -11.41 -4.71 -5.14
N PRO A 72 -12.31 -5.45 -5.82
CA PRO A 72 -13.74 -5.43 -5.51
C PRO A 72 -14.07 -5.90 -4.09
N ASN A 73 -13.26 -6.80 -3.54
CA ASN A 73 -13.35 -7.30 -2.18
C ASN A 73 -11.99 -7.87 -1.72
N ASP A 74 -11.92 -8.34 -0.47
CA ASP A 74 -10.69 -8.82 0.15
C ASP A 74 -10.14 -10.14 -0.44
N LYS A 75 -10.94 -10.84 -1.26
CA LYS A 75 -10.59 -12.13 -1.88
C LYS A 75 -10.54 -12.07 -3.41
N THR A 76 -10.55 -10.87 -3.97
CA THR A 76 -10.59 -10.67 -5.42
C THR A 76 -9.74 -9.48 -5.81
N ALA A 77 -8.86 -9.68 -6.78
CA ALA A 77 -8.14 -8.62 -7.47
C ALA A 77 -8.40 -8.70 -8.97
N GLU A 78 -8.67 -7.57 -9.60
CA GLU A 78 -8.95 -7.47 -11.03
C GLU A 78 -7.97 -6.51 -11.71
N PHE A 79 -7.32 -6.98 -12.77
CA PHE A 79 -6.53 -6.12 -13.66
C PHE A 79 -7.29 -5.96 -14.98
N THR A 80 -7.44 -4.72 -15.43
CA THR A 80 -7.81 -4.40 -16.80
C THR A 80 -6.53 -4.14 -17.59
N VAL A 81 -6.33 -4.82 -18.72
CA VAL A 81 -5.13 -4.68 -19.56
C VAL A 81 -5.54 -4.28 -20.96
N ALA A 82 -5.11 -3.09 -21.38
CA ALA A 82 -5.37 -2.53 -22.71
C ALA A 82 -4.33 -3.04 -23.73
N LEU A 83 -4.52 -4.26 -24.23
CA LEU A 83 -3.58 -4.95 -25.11
C LEU A 83 -3.26 -4.15 -26.37
N ARG A 84 -4.27 -3.52 -26.98
CA ARG A 84 -4.09 -2.70 -28.19
C ARG A 84 -3.17 -1.51 -27.94
N ALA A 85 -3.35 -0.83 -26.80
CA ALA A 85 -2.52 0.31 -26.43
C ALA A 85 -1.07 -0.13 -26.12
N LEU A 86 -0.91 -1.28 -25.47
CA LEU A 86 0.42 -1.84 -25.19
C LEU A 86 1.23 -2.15 -26.45
N GLN A 87 0.61 -2.38 -27.63
CA GLN A 87 1.33 -2.70 -28.86
C GLN A 87 2.33 -1.60 -29.27
N GLY A 88 2.04 -0.33 -28.98
CA GLY A 88 2.89 0.82 -29.29
C GLY A 88 3.95 1.16 -28.25
N THR A 89 4.07 0.38 -27.18
CA THR A 89 4.97 0.68 -26.04
C THR A 89 6.22 -0.20 -26.04
N GLY A 90 7.19 0.15 -25.18
CA GLY A 90 8.35 -0.69 -24.87
C GLY A 90 8.07 -1.86 -23.92
N VAL A 91 6.83 -2.03 -23.48
CA VAL A 91 6.43 -3.14 -22.58
C VAL A 91 6.38 -4.44 -23.39
N ASP A 92 7.19 -5.40 -22.99
CA ASP A 92 7.23 -6.75 -23.59
C ASP A 92 6.31 -7.73 -22.87
N LYS A 93 6.22 -7.57 -21.53
CA LYS A 93 5.40 -8.45 -20.69
C LYS A 93 4.70 -7.69 -19.56
N CYS A 94 3.52 -8.19 -19.18
CA CYS A 94 2.85 -7.89 -17.92
C CYS A 94 2.89 -9.15 -17.07
N VAL A 95 3.61 -9.10 -15.94
CA VAL A 95 3.85 -10.24 -15.02
C VAL A 95 2.94 -10.08 -13.82
N PHE A 96 1.97 -10.99 -13.65
CA PHE A 96 0.99 -10.97 -12.56
C PHE A 96 1.47 -11.87 -11.43
N ALA A 97 1.59 -11.30 -10.24
CA ALA A 97 2.13 -11.95 -9.07
C ALA A 97 1.34 -11.61 -7.80
N ALA A 98 1.58 -12.37 -6.75
CA ALA A 98 1.13 -12.01 -5.42
C ALA A 98 2.18 -12.37 -4.37
N THR A 99 2.09 -11.66 -3.23
CA THR A 99 2.92 -11.86 -2.05
C THR A 99 2.02 -11.98 -0.83
N LEU A 100 2.34 -12.92 0.06
CA LEU A 100 1.75 -12.98 1.38
C LEU A 100 2.40 -11.94 2.28
N ASP A 101 1.60 -11.00 2.79
CA ASP A 101 2.03 -10.01 3.77
C ASP A 101 1.70 -10.52 5.18
N GLY A 102 2.57 -11.36 5.72
CA GLY A 102 2.42 -11.98 7.03
C GLY A 102 2.85 -13.44 7.07
N PRO A 103 2.50 -14.16 8.14
CA PRO A 103 2.90 -15.55 8.32
C PRO A 103 2.20 -16.51 7.35
N GLY A 104 2.86 -17.63 7.04
CA GLY A 104 2.36 -18.67 6.15
C GLY A 104 3.04 -18.70 4.81
N THR A 105 2.59 -19.59 3.95
CA THR A 105 3.14 -19.85 2.61
C THR A 105 2.02 -20.00 1.59
N PHE A 106 2.36 -20.06 0.31
CA PHE A 106 1.36 -20.32 -0.75
C PHE A 106 0.75 -21.72 -0.68
N ALA A 107 1.36 -22.67 0.06
CA ALA A 107 0.72 -23.95 0.37
C ALA A 107 -0.56 -23.82 1.20
N ASP A 108 -0.65 -22.73 1.99
CA ASP A 108 -1.79 -22.45 2.87
C ASP A 108 -2.89 -21.62 2.16
N VAL A 109 -2.65 -21.20 0.91
CA VAL A 109 -3.61 -20.44 0.11
C VAL A 109 -4.55 -21.42 -0.63
N ILE A 110 -5.83 -21.38 -0.29
CA ILE A 110 -6.84 -22.30 -0.81
C ILE A 110 -7.64 -21.63 -1.92
N GLY A 111 -7.91 -22.38 -2.99
CA GLY A 111 -8.81 -21.99 -4.08
C GLY A 111 -8.27 -20.84 -4.93
N CYS A 112 -6.95 -20.64 -4.97
CA CYS A 112 -6.37 -19.55 -5.74
C CYS A 112 -6.46 -19.84 -7.25
N THR A 113 -7.15 -18.95 -7.97
CA THR A 113 -7.39 -19.09 -9.42
C THR A 113 -7.19 -17.76 -10.12
N LEU A 114 -6.51 -17.78 -11.25
CA LEU A 114 -6.42 -16.68 -12.19
C LEU A 114 -7.32 -16.96 -13.39
N THR A 115 -8.17 -16.02 -13.76
CA THR A 115 -8.99 -16.07 -14.97
C THR A 115 -8.71 -14.89 -15.87
N VAL A 116 -8.70 -15.12 -17.19
CA VAL A 116 -8.59 -14.06 -18.20
C VAL A 116 -9.86 -14.08 -19.05
N GLN A 117 -10.48 -12.93 -19.16
CA GLN A 117 -11.73 -12.75 -19.90
C GLN A 117 -11.60 -11.59 -20.90
N GLY A 118 -11.88 -11.87 -22.15
CA GLY A 118 -12.01 -10.92 -23.24
C GLY A 118 -13.35 -11.13 -23.96
N ARG A 119 -13.50 -10.58 -25.17
CA ARG A 119 -14.71 -10.78 -25.99
C ARG A 119 -14.85 -12.22 -26.49
N GLN A 120 -13.74 -12.83 -26.88
CA GLN A 120 -13.68 -14.20 -27.44
C GLN A 120 -12.82 -15.14 -26.61
N VAL A 121 -12.07 -14.63 -25.64
CA VAL A 121 -11.14 -15.38 -24.81
C VAL A 121 -11.71 -15.57 -23.41
N HIS A 122 -11.69 -16.83 -22.95
CA HIS A 122 -11.98 -17.19 -21.57
C HIS A 122 -11.00 -18.28 -21.13
N ILE A 123 -9.99 -17.89 -20.33
CA ILE A 123 -8.93 -18.77 -19.87
C ILE A 123 -8.97 -18.83 -18.34
N ALA A 124 -8.68 -20.01 -17.78
CA ALA A 124 -8.51 -20.18 -16.35
C ALA A 124 -7.21 -20.94 -16.05
N TYR A 125 -6.59 -20.60 -14.94
CA TYR A 125 -5.42 -21.26 -14.38
C TYR A 125 -5.58 -21.36 -12.86
N SER A 126 -5.59 -22.56 -12.31
CA SER A 126 -5.62 -22.82 -10.87
C SER A 126 -4.21 -23.04 -10.35
N ILE A 127 -3.86 -22.36 -9.26
CA ILE A 127 -2.56 -22.45 -8.60
C ILE A 127 -2.64 -23.63 -7.61
N THR A 128 -2.01 -24.75 -7.94
CA THR A 128 -2.07 -26.00 -7.14
C THR A 128 -0.71 -26.53 -6.73
N GLU A 129 0.39 -25.98 -7.28
CA GLU A 129 1.74 -26.54 -7.13
C GLU A 129 2.64 -25.73 -6.19
N ALA A 130 2.11 -24.65 -5.60
CA ALA A 130 2.87 -23.83 -4.65
C ALA A 130 3.07 -24.56 -3.32
N THR A 131 4.24 -24.38 -2.70
CA THR A 131 4.63 -25.06 -1.46
C THR A 131 5.10 -24.09 -0.38
N LYS A 132 6.40 -23.77 -0.32
CA LYS A 132 7.02 -22.95 0.73
C LYS A 132 7.19 -21.47 0.36
N GLU A 133 6.77 -21.11 -0.82
CA GLU A 133 6.95 -19.77 -1.36
C GLU A 133 6.06 -18.77 -0.61
N THR A 134 6.60 -17.59 -0.37
CA THR A 134 5.87 -16.46 0.20
C THR A 134 5.46 -15.43 -0.85
N SER A 135 6.01 -15.52 -2.07
CA SER A 135 5.57 -14.77 -3.25
C SER A 135 5.52 -15.70 -4.47
N LEU A 136 4.56 -15.45 -5.37
CA LEU A 136 4.34 -16.30 -6.53
C LEU A 136 4.00 -15.47 -7.77
N VAL A 137 4.70 -15.70 -8.88
CA VAL A 137 4.27 -15.25 -10.20
C VAL A 137 3.23 -16.24 -10.72
N PHE A 138 2.00 -15.78 -10.90
CA PHE A 138 0.89 -16.58 -11.40
C PHE A 138 0.97 -16.78 -12.90
N ALA A 139 1.04 -15.68 -13.64
CA ALA A 139 1.01 -15.70 -15.08
C ALA A 139 1.70 -14.47 -15.67
N GLU A 140 2.02 -14.56 -16.94
CA GLU A 140 2.48 -13.41 -17.73
C GLU A 140 1.65 -13.27 -19.01
N ILE A 141 1.27 -12.04 -19.35
CA ILE A 141 0.90 -11.67 -20.72
C ILE A 141 2.16 -11.19 -21.40
N TYR A 142 2.51 -11.77 -22.54
CA TYR A 142 3.72 -11.43 -23.25
C TYR A 142 3.50 -11.22 -24.75
N ARG A 143 4.35 -10.40 -25.34
CA ARG A 143 4.36 -10.11 -26.76
C ARG A 143 4.85 -11.31 -27.56
N HIS A 144 4.17 -11.63 -28.62
CA HIS A 144 4.52 -12.70 -29.57
C HIS A 144 4.30 -12.20 -31.00
N THR A 145 4.90 -12.83 -32.00
CA THR A 145 4.74 -12.46 -33.42
C THR A 145 3.30 -12.47 -33.92
N SER A 146 2.45 -13.31 -33.32
CA SER A 146 1.02 -13.42 -33.62
C SER A 146 0.11 -12.57 -32.73
N GLY A 147 0.64 -11.63 -31.93
CA GLY A 147 -0.09 -10.84 -30.95
C GLY A 147 0.30 -11.20 -29.51
N PHE A 148 -0.55 -10.91 -28.55
CA PHE A 148 -0.29 -11.25 -27.16
C PHE A 148 -0.71 -12.67 -26.82
N LYS A 149 0.05 -13.31 -25.91
CA LYS A 149 -0.26 -14.62 -25.33
C LYS A 149 -0.25 -14.53 -23.81
N LEU A 150 -1.06 -15.36 -23.16
CA LEU A 150 -0.98 -15.65 -21.74
C LEU A 150 -0.16 -16.91 -21.53
N ARG A 151 0.74 -16.90 -20.54
CA ARG A 151 1.44 -18.09 -20.02
C ARG A 151 1.12 -18.26 -18.54
N ALA A 152 0.71 -19.45 -18.13
CA ALA A 152 0.66 -19.87 -16.74
C ALA A 152 2.09 -20.15 -16.25
N VAL A 153 2.56 -19.51 -15.18
CA VAL A 153 3.97 -19.53 -14.77
C VAL A 153 4.19 -20.38 -13.52
N GLY A 154 3.50 -20.08 -12.41
CA GLY A 154 3.63 -20.82 -11.16
C GLY A 154 5.02 -20.71 -10.50
N ARG A 155 5.80 -19.65 -10.78
CA ARG A 155 7.16 -19.48 -10.23
C ARG A 155 7.12 -18.80 -8.88
N GLY A 156 7.65 -19.47 -7.85
CA GLY A 156 7.71 -18.96 -6.49
C GLY A 156 9.02 -18.29 -6.10
N PHE A 157 8.94 -17.48 -5.04
CA PHE A 157 10.06 -16.82 -4.39
C PHE A 157 9.90 -16.95 -2.88
N ASN A 158 11.03 -17.10 -2.16
CA ASN A 158 11.10 -17.07 -0.71
C ASN A 158 11.68 -15.74 -0.27
N GLY A 159 11.18 -15.18 0.86
CA GLY A 159 11.64 -13.89 1.36
C GLY A 159 10.72 -12.71 1.03
N GLY A 160 9.43 -13.01 0.77
CA GLY A 160 8.41 -11.99 0.55
C GLY A 160 8.53 -11.27 -0.78
N LEU A 161 8.14 -9.99 -0.79
CA LEU A 161 8.07 -9.19 -2.01
C LEU A 161 9.44 -8.82 -2.57
N LYS A 162 10.47 -8.65 -1.72
CA LYS A 162 11.80 -8.17 -2.14
C LYS A 162 12.42 -9.00 -3.27
N PRO A 163 12.61 -10.33 -3.15
CA PRO A 163 13.19 -11.12 -4.23
C PRO A 163 12.38 -11.08 -5.52
N LEU A 164 11.05 -11.00 -5.41
CA LEU A 164 10.16 -10.89 -6.55
C LEU A 164 10.32 -9.52 -7.24
N ALA A 165 10.35 -8.43 -6.49
CA ALA A 165 10.49 -7.05 -6.98
C ALA A 165 11.87 -6.84 -7.65
N GLU A 166 12.96 -7.26 -7.00
CA GLU A 166 14.32 -7.18 -7.52
C GLU A 166 14.49 -8.01 -8.81
N ALA A 167 13.85 -9.18 -8.89
CA ALA A 167 13.85 -9.97 -10.10
C ALA A 167 13.26 -9.22 -11.30
N HIS A 168 12.39 -8.23 -11.07
CA HIS A 168 11.76 -7.42 -12.10
C HIS A 168 12.28 -5.97 -12.17
N GLY A 169 13.40 -5.66 -11.48
CA GLY A 169 14.08 -4.37 -11.58
C GLY A 169 13.53 -3.28 -10.68
N VAL A 170 12.64 -3.62 -9.75
CA VAL A 170 12.23 -2.73 -8.66
C VAL A 170 13.25 -2.86 -7.54
N THR A 171 13.94 -1.77 -7.21
CA THR A 171 14.94 -1.78 -6.13
C THR A 171 14.25 -1.67 -4.79
N VAL A 172 14.40 -2.68 -3.96
CA VAL A 172 13.97 -2.66 -2.55
C VAL A 172 15.21 -2.37 -1.72
N GLU A 173 15.46 -1.09 -1.41
CA GLU A 173 16.61 -0.71 -0.58
C GLU A 173 16.41 -1.22 0.85
N GLU A 174 17.43 -1.91 1.38
CA GLU A 174 17.60 -2.11 2.82
C GLU A 174 18.33 -0.88 3.35
N GLU A 175 17.78 -0.19 4.34
CA GLU A 175 18.56 0.74 5.12
C GLU A 175 19.66 -0.05 5.83
N GLU A 176 20.93 0.13 5.43
CA GLU A 176 22.04 -0.24 6.28
C GLU A 176 21.94 0.60 7.57
N PRO A 177 22.07 -0.02 8.75
CA PRO A 177 22.04 0.73 10.00
C PRO A 177 23.17 1.76 9.96
N SER A 178 22.81 3.03 9.95
CA SER A 178 23.74 4.16 10.10
C SER A 178 24.62 3.89 11.32
N ALA A 179 25.93 3.83 11.10
CA ALA A 179 26.92 3.58 12.12
C ALA A 179 26.83 4.68 13.20
N ALA A 180 26.24 4.35 14.34
CA ALA A 180 26.40 5.13 15.55
C ALA A 180 27.85 4.95 16.08
N PRO A 181 28.47 5.96 16.74
CA PRO A 181 29.83 5.89 17.17
C PRO A 181 30.04 4.79 18.22
N THR A 182 31.04 4.00 17.98
CA THR A 182 31.56 2.90 18.79
C THR A 182 31.66 3.21 20.28
N ASN A 183 30.94 2.46 21.10
CA ASN A 183 31.40 2.06 22.40
C ASN A 183 31.29 0.54 22.53
N THR A 184 32.45 -0.07 22.58
CA THR A 184 32.73 -1.49 22.75
C THR A 184 32.15 -2.04 24.06
N VAL A 185 31.21 -2.96 23.99
CA VAL A 185 31.11 -4.10 24.94
C VAL A 185 30.49 -5.30 24.20
N ASN A 186 31.19 -6.43 24.30
CA ASN A 186 30.84 -7.72 23.71
C ASN A 186 29.43 -8.20 24.04
N ALA A 187 28.66 -8.60 23.00
CA ALA A 187 27.65 -9.62 23.15
C ALA A 187 27.40 -10.33 21.82
N LYS A 188 27.30 -11.61 21.91
CA LYS A 188 27.12 -12.67 20.91
C LYS A 188 26.05 -12.38 19.85
N ALA A 189 26.36 -12.89 18.67
CA ALA A 189 25.48 -13.03 17.52
C ALA A 189 24.05 -13.47 17.88
N GLU A 190 23.06 -12.63 17.54
CA GLU A 190 21.68 -13.05 17.36
C GLU A 190 21.25 -12.78 15.92
N ALA A 191 20.64 -13.80 15.37
CA ALA A 191 20.27 -13.92 13.98
C ALA A 191 19.32 -12.81 13.51
N ASN A 192 19.54 -12.32 12.28
CA ASN A 192 18.62 -11.48 11.50
C ASN A 192 17.22 -12.13 11.43
N ALA A 193 16.33 -11.69 12.30
CA ALA A 193 14.91 -11.90 12.13
C ALA A 193 14.37 -10.71 11.33
N SER A 194 14.14 -10.91 10.03
CA SER A 194 13.31 -10.01 9.24
C SER A 194 11.91 -10.02 9.85
N PHE A 195 11.44 -8.86 10.32
CA PHE A 195 10.08 -8.75 10.86
C PHE A 195 9.06 -8.93 9.73
N PRO A 196 7.95 -9.69 9.97
CA PRO A 196 6.84 -9.75 9.03
C PRO A 196 6.32 -8.33 8.76
N GLY A 197 6.04 -7.98 7.49
CA GLY A 197 5.48 -6.68 7.11
C GLY A 197 6.48 -5.62 6.63
N SER A 198 7.79 -5.79 6.83
CA SER A 198 8.80 -4.80 6.39
C SER A 198 8.78 -4.53 4.88
N GLY A 199 8.40 -5.51 4.06
CA GLY A 199 8.33 -5.37 2.60
C GLY A 199 7.29 -4.35 2.11
N LYS A 200 6.13 -4.31 2.74
CA LYS A 200 5.01 -3.43 2.35
C LYS A 200 5.32 -1.96 2.63
N ILE A 201 5.79 -1.64 3.83
CA ILE A 201 6.12 -0.26 4.19
C ILE A 201 7.30 0.26 3.36
N ASN A 202 8.28 -0.60 3.04
CA ASN A 202 9.42 -0.23 2.21
C ASN A 202 9.03 0.16 0.78
N LEU A 203 8.08 -0.53 0.16
CA LEU A 203 7.54 -0.14 -1.15
C LEU A 203 6.78 1.18 -1.10
N LEU A 204 6.01 1.39 -0.04
CA LEU A 204 5.33 2.67 0.17
C LEU A 204 6.34 3.81 0.32
N LYS A 205 7.41 3.61 1.09
CA LYS A 205 8.52 4.58 1.24
C LYS A 205 9.18 4.91 -0.09
N GLN A 206 9.47 3.92 -0.93
CA GLN A 206 10.05 4.15 -2.26
C GLN A 206 9.17 5.03 -3.13
N SER A 207 7.87 4.72 -3.22
CA SER A 207 6.90 5.56 -3.94
C SER A 207 6.87 7.00 -3.41
N VAL A 208 6.96 7.16 -2.09
CA VAL A 208 7.02 8.47 -1.44
C VAL A 208 8.33 9.17 -1.78
N GLN A 209 9.48 8.52 -1.64
CA GLN A 209 10.79 9.09 -1.95
C GLN A 209 10.89 9.57 -3.40
N ILE A 210 10.38 8.78 -4.37
CA ILE A 210 10.30 9.20 -5.77
C ILE A 210 9.45 10.46 -5.90
N SER A 211 8.30 10.51 -5.23
CA SER A 211 7.41 11.67 -5.26
C SER A 211 8.05 12.91 -4.63
N LEU A 212 8.77 12.75 -3.50
CA LEU A 212 9.49 13.82 -2.84
C LEU A 212 10.64 14.35 -3.71
N LYS A 213 11.42 13.46 -4.35
CA LYS A 213 12.49 13.83 -5.29
C LYS A 213 11.93 14.58 -6.50
N LYS A 214 10.84 14.11 -7.11
CA LYS A 214 10.16 14.82 -8.23
C LYS A 214 9.72 16.24 -7.84
N LYS A 215 9.38 16.45 -6.56
CA LYS A 215 8.97 17.75 -6.02
C LYS A 215 10.13 18.56 -5.43
N GLN A 216 11.33 18.02 -5.42
CA GLN A 216 12.55 18.62 -4.84
C GLN A 216 12.45 18.93 -3.34
N ILE A 217 11.68 18.10 -2.60
CA ILE A 217 11.50 18.19 -1.15
C ILE A 217 11.96 16.92 -0.42
N ASP A 218 12.76 16.10 -1.06
CA ASP A 218 13.30 14.85 -0.52
C ASP A 218 14.32 15.05 0.62
N ARG A 219 14.80 16.28 0.81
CA ARG A 219 15.72 16.66 1.89
C ARG A 219 15.04 17.42 3.04
N GLU A 220 13.78 17.72 2.87
CA GLU A 220 13.00 18.42 3.90
C GLU A 220 12.72 17.47 5.07
N LYS A 221 12.99 17.93 6.27
CA LYS A 221 12.61 17.22 7.50
C LYS A 221 11.34 17.84 8.08
N ALA A 222 10.46 16.98 8.56
CA ALA A 222 9.21 17.40 9.17
C ALA A 222 8.74 16.36 10.19
N ARG A 223 8.14 16.82 11.28
CA ARG A 223 7.35 15.93 12.15
C ARG A 223 6.02 15.63 11.47
N VAL A 224 5.57 14.41 11.54
CA VAL A 224 4.32 13.98 10.91
C VAL A 224 3.36 13.44 11.95
N ALA A 225 2.14 13.96 11.94
CA ALA A 225 1.06 13.52 12.80
C ALA A 225 -0.16 13.12 11.97
N VAL A 226 -0.86 12.08 12.39
CA VAL A 226 -2.11 11.65 11.76
C VAL A 226 -3.27 11.74 12.73
N VAL A 227 -4.38 12.24 12.23
CA VAL A 227 -5.64 12.39 12.97
C VAL A 227 -6.73 11.58 12.28
N LEU A 228 -7.29 10.64 12.98
CA LEU A 228 -8.25 9.67 12.50
C LEU A 228 -9.62 9.94 13.11
N ASP A 229 -10.57 10.28 12.26
CA ASP A 229 -11.97 10.41 12.63
C ASP A 229 -12.53 9.06 13.05
N ALA A 230 -12.98 8.94 14.29
CA ALA A 230 -13.58 7.75 14.87
C ALA A 230 -15.10 7.92 15.10
N SER A 231 -15.72 8.88 14.42
CA SER A 231 -17.17 9.08 14.45
C SER A 231 -17.93 7.88 13.89
N GLY A 232 -19.21 7.80 14.21
CA GLY A 232 -20.05 6.66 13.81
C GLY A 232 -20.15 6.46 12.29
N SER A 233 -20.06 7.52 11.49
CA SER A 233 -20.08 7.48 10.02
C SER A 233 -18.88 6.75 9.43
N MET A 234 -17.71 6.85 10.07
CA MET A 234 -16.47 6.20 9.67
C MET A 234 -16.46 4.68 9.86
N GLY A 235 -17.41 4.10 10.60
CA GLY A 235 -17.42 2.69 10.99
C GLY A 235 -17.26 1.70 9.83
N LYS A 236 -17.87 2.00 8.66
CA LYS A 236 -17.72 1.19 7.44
C LYS A 236 -16.29 1.23 6.89
N LEU A 237 -15.62 2.38 6.93
CA LEU A 237 -14.26 2.54 6.43
C LEU A 237 -13.25 1.81 7.32
N TYR A 238 -13.49 1.80 8.64
CA TYR A 238 -12.69 0.98 9.57
C TYR A 238 -12.88 -0.51 9.34
N SER A 239 -14.13 -0.97 9.21
CA SER A 239 -14.44 -2.39 9.01
C SER A 239 -13.89 -2.96 7.71
N LEU A 240 -13.80 -2.13 6.65
CA LEU A 240 -13.22 -2.49 5.34
C LEU A 240 -11.69 -2.36 5.31
N GLY A 241 -11.03 -1.95 6.40
CA GLY A 241 -9.59 -1.74 6.45
C GLY A 241 -9.09 -0.53 5.64
N THR A 242 -10.00 0.32 5.12
CA THR A 242 -9.65 1.50 4.31
C THR A 242 -8.82 2.49 5.11
N VAL A 243 -9.18 2.70 6.40
CA VAL A 243 -8.44 3.60 7.29
C VAL A 243 -7.04 3.07 7.57
N GLN A 244 -6.87 1.77 7.79
CA GLN A 244 -5.55 1.16 7.96
C GLN A 244 -4.66 1.37 6.73
N LYS A 245 -5.18 1.16 5.53
CA LYS A 245 -4.43 1.38 4.28
C LYS A 245 -4.03 2.85 4.08
N ALA A 246 -4.93 3.78 4.39
CA ALA A 246 -4.62 5.21 4.34
C ALA A 246 -3.56 5.60 5.38
N PHE A 247 -3.69 5.07 6.59
CA PHE A 247 -2.74 5.26 7.68
C PHE A 247 -1.31 4.78 7.30
N GLU A 248 -1.17 3.62 6.69
CA GLU A 248 0.11 3.07 6.24
C GLU A 248 0.81 3.96 5.20
N ARG A 249 0.04 4.61 4.33
CA ARG A 249 0.58 5.60 3.38
C ARG A 249 1.14 6.83 4.09
N VAL A 250 0.47 7.30 5.13
CA VAL A 250 0.96 8.43 5.93
C VAL A 250 2.20 8.04 6.70
N LEU A 251 2.22 6.83 7.26
CA LEU A 251 3.41 6.31 7.94
C LEU A 251 4.61 6.23 7.00
N ALA A 252 4.41 5.82 5.74
CA ALA A 252 5.48 5.83 4.75
C ALA A 252 6.02 7.24 4.45
N VAL A 253 5.14 8.27 4.47
CA VAL A 253 5.57 9.68 4.37
C VAL A 253 6.34 10.10 5.61
N ALA A 254 5.82 9.78 6.80
CA ALA A 254 6.50 10.04 8.06
C ALA A 254 7.90 9.42 8.09
N ALA A 255 8.00 8.13 7.75
CA ALA A 255 9.25 7.41 7.69
C ALA A 255 10.30 7.99 6.70
N CYS A 256 9.86 8.78 5.71
CA CYS A 256 10.76 9.46 4.77
C CYS A 256 11.14 10.89 5.20
N MET A 257 10.32 11.54 6.03
CA MET A 257 10.46 12.97 6.37
C MET A 257 10.68 13.22 7.85
N ASP A 258 10.25 12.31 8.73
CA ASP A 258 10.31 12.49 10.17
C ASP A 258 11.76 12.46 10.68
N ASP A 259 12.03 13.18 11.77
CA ASP A 259 13.36 13.35 12.34
C ASP A 259 13.71 12.25 13.35
N ASP A 260 12.71 11.63 13.99
CA ASP A 260 12.89 10.56 14.99
C ASP A 260 12.30 9.20 14.56
N GLY A 261 11.62 9.15 13.38
CA GLY A 261 11.00 7.94 12.85
C GLY A 261 9.75 7.49 13.58
N GLU A 262 9.15 8.37 14.42
CA GLU A 262 7.92 8.12 15.15
C GLU A 262 6.79 9.04 14.66
N MET A 263 5.68 8.48 14.24
CA MET A 263 4.49 9.23 13.85
C MET A 263 3.49 9.29 15.00
N ASP A 264 3.09 10.51 15.36
CA ASP A 264 2.06 10.71 16.37
C ASP A 264 0.65 10.46 15.81
N VAL A 265 -0.22 9.88 16.64
CA VAL A 265 -1.57 9.48 16.23
C VAL A 265 -2.63 9.96 17.21
N TRP A 266 -3.69 10.53 16.65
CA TRP A 266 -4.91 10.89 17.38
C TRP A 266 -6.12 10.20 16.78
N PHE A 267 -7.04 9.84 17.65
CA PHE A 267 -8.43 9.57 17.28
C PHE A 267 -9.32 10.68 17.82
N PHE A 268 -10.37 11.01 17.11
CA PHE A 268 -11.38 11.95 17.62
C PHE A 268 -12.80 11.55 17.22
N ALA A 269 -13.74 11.91 18.09
CA ALA A 269 -15.17 11.87 17.87
C ALA A 269 -15.78 13.07 18.62
N ASP A 270 -16.54 12.88 19.70
CA ASP A 270 -16.94 13.99 20.61
C ASP A 270 -15.74 14.50 21.42
N LYS A 271 -14.73 13.63 21.65
CA LYS A 271 -13.50 13.94 22.37
C LYS A 271 -12.28 13.49 21.57
N ALA A 272 -11.14 14.09 21.85
CA ALA A 272 -9.85 13.68 21.33
C ALA A 272 -9.20 12.62 22.23
N GLN A 273 -8.46 11.68 21.61
CA GLN A 273 -7.64 10.69 22.29
C GLN A 273 -6.31 10.55 21.58
N ARG A 274 -5.21 10.77 22.29
CA ARG A 274 -3.87 10.43 21.84
C ARG A 274 -3.70 8.92 21.87
N ALA A 275 -3.25 8.33 20.77
CA ALA A 275 -2.84 6.94 20.70
C ALA A 275 -1.31 6.84 20.89
N PRO A 276 -0.76 5.64 21.18
CA PRO A 276 0.68 5.46 21.19
C PRO A 276 1.31 5.84 19.84
N SER A 277 2.47 6.49 19.84
CA SER A 277 3.20 6.79 18.61
C SER A 277 3.55 5.50 17.86
N VAL A 278 3.66 5.57 16.55
CA VAL A 278 3.86 4.44 15.67
C VAL A 278 5.15 4.58 14.88
N THR A 279 5.84 3.45 14.72
CA THR A 279 7.03 3.30 13.88
C THR A 279 6.79 2.26 12.79
N GLU A 280 7.71 2.13 11.86
CA GLU A 280 7.72 1.06 10.86
C GLU A 280 7.76 -0.37 11.45
N ARG A 281 8.09 -0.50 12.74
CA ARG A 281 8.21 -1.81 13.41
C ARG A 281 6.91 -2.29 14.04
N ASN A 282 5.95 -1.38 14.28
CA ASN A 282 4.73 -1.71 15.04
C ASN A 282 3.43 -1.25 14.36
N TYR A 283 3.46 -0.95 13.05
CA TYR A 283 2.31 -0.40 12.32
C TYR A 283 1.25 -1.42 11.93
N GLU A 284 1.61 -2.71 11.89
CA GLU A 284 0.69 -3.76 11.46
C GLU A 284 -0.56 -3.81 12.33
N ASN A 285 -1.72 -3.78 11.69
CA ASN A 285 -3.01 -3.73 12.38
C ASN A 285 -3.11 -2.63 13.45
N TYR A 286 -2.27 -1.59 13.34
CA TYR A 286 -2.17 -0.52 14.34
C TYR A 286 -3.53 0.12 14.60
N VAL A 287 -4.24 0.53 13.56
CA VAL A 287 -5.55 1.16 13.68
C VAL A 287 -6.53 0.27 14.45
N LYS A 288 -6.60 -1.03 14.14
CA LYS A 288 -7.48 -1.98 14.84
C LYS A 288 -7.09 -2.15 16.32
N ARG A 289 -5.79 -2.19 16.62
CA ARG A 289 -5.29 -2.39 18.01
C ARG A 289 -5.47 -1.17 18.90
N THR A 290 -5.45 0.03 18.31
CA THR A 290 -5.48 1.30 19.03
C THR A 290 -6.80 2.05 18.90
N PHE A 291 -7.71 1.55 18.03
CA PHE A 291 -9.04 2.14 17.86
C PHE A 291 -9.76 2.25 19.21
N PRO A 292 -10.25 3.43 19.57
CA PRO A 292 -10.96 3.62 20.83
C PRO A 292 -12.20 2.72 20.89
N GLU A 293 -12.41 2.04 22.02
CA GLU A 293 -13.63 1.26 22.17
C GLU A 293 -14.88 2.14 21.98
N PRO A 294 -15.81 1.72 21.09
CA PRO A 294 -17.03 2.48 20.86
C PRO A 294 -17.87 2.51 22.12
N GLY A 295 -18.48 3.65 22.42
CA GLY A 295 -19.45 3.77 23.49
C GLY A 295 -19.51 5.12 24.16
N TYR A 296 -20.68 5.40 24.72
CA TYR A 296 -20.91 6.56 25.59
C TYR A 296 -19.96 6.49 26.79
N GLY A 297 -19.10 7.51 26.91
CA GLY A 297 -18.21 7.68 28.04
C GLY A 297 -16.71 7.66 27.74
N LYS A 298 -16.28 7.19 26.55
CA LYS A 298 -14.87 7.29 26.09
C LYS A 298 -14.70 8.51 25.17
N ILE A 299 -14.63 8.33 23.84
CA ILE A 299 -14.49 9.49 22.94
C ILE A 299 -15.80 9.89 22.24
N GLY A 300 -16.90 9.17 22.47
CA GLY A 300 -18.20 9.42 21.86
C GLY A 300 -18.33 8.89 20.42
N ILE A 301 -19.29 9.41 19.69
CA ILE A 301 -19.62 9.00 18.31
C ILE A 301 -19.83 10.19 17.36
N GLY A 302 -19.77 11.41 17.88
CA GLY A 302 -19.95 12.65 17.13
C GLY A 302 -18.69 13.08 16.40
N ASN A 303 -18.61 14.36 16.04
CA ASN A 303 -17.50 14.92 15.26
C ASN A 303 -17.11 16.29 15.84
N ASN A 304 -16.07 16.36 16.66
CA ASN A 304 -15.60 17.57 17.37
C ASN A 304 -14.14 17.86 17.03
N GLU A 305 -13.86 18.26 15.80
CA GLU A 305 -12.53 18.60 15.31
C GLU A 305 -11.80 19.65 16.16
N PRO A 306 -12.47 20.72 16.69
CA PRO A 306 -11.80 21.73 17.52
C PRO A 306 -11.09 21.17 18.74
N GLU A 307 -11.58 20.08 19.31
CA GLU A 307 -10.97 19.49 20.50
C GLU A 307 -9.64 18.83 20.16
N VAL A 308 -9.61 18.00 19.12
CA VAL A 308 -8.37 17.33 18.69
C VAL A 308 -7.36 18.34 18.16
N MET A 309 -7.78 19.34 17.41
CA MET A 309 -6.87 20.39 16.92
C MET A 309 -6.25 21.19 18.08
N THR A 310 -7.03 21.51 19.11
CA THR A 310 -6.53 22.20 20.30
C THR A 310 -5.47 21.36 21.01
N ASP A 311 -5.70 20.05 21.15
CA ASP A 311 -4.75 19.13 21.79
C ASP A 311 -3.45 18.98 20.99
N ILE A 312 -3.53 18.93 19.66
CA ILE A 312 -2.37 18.87 18.76
C ILE A 312 -1.54 20.16 18.86
N ILE A 313 -2.19 21.32 18.81
CA ILE A 313 -1.51 22.61 18.97
C ILE A 313 -0.80 22.65 20.33
N LEU A 314 -1.48 22.25 21.40
CA LEU A 314 -0.89 22.20 22.73
C LEU A 314 0.37 21.32 22.75
N LYS A 315 0.31 20.11 22.16
CA LYS A 315 1.45 19.22 22.10
C LYS A 315 2.64 19.87 21.41
N TYR A 316 2.48 20.33 20.18
CA TYR A 316 3.61 20.79 19.37
C TYR A 316 4.09 22.21 19.71
N THR A 317 3.28 23.05 20.36
CA THR A 317 3.70 24.40 20.76
C THR A 317 4.11 24.52 22.22
N LYS A 318 3.69 23.60 23.09
CA LYS A 318 3.95 23.70 24.55
C LYS A 318 4.66 22.48 25.13
N GLU A 319 4.29 21.24 24.72
CA GLU A 319 4.86 20.05 25.32
C GLU A 319 6.19 19.65 24.63
N VAL A 320 6.22 19.68 23.30
CA VAL A 320 7.39 19.32 22.47
C VAL A 320 7.64 20.36 21.38
N PRO A 321 7.89 21.63 21.73
CA PRO A 321 8.13 22.67 20.74
C PRO A 321 9.39 22.39 19.93
N ASN A 322 9.36 22.65 18.63
CA ASN A 322 10.50 22.62 17.75
C ASN A 322 10.30 23.70 16.67
N GLU A 323 11.06 24.77 16.74
CA GLU A 323 10.96 25.91 15.82
C GLU A 323 11.71 25.71 14.51
N THR A 324 12.50 24.64 14.40
CA THR A 324 13.37 24.40 13.25
C THR A 324 12.79 23.40 12.25
N ILE A 325 11.83 22.57 12.70
CA ILE A 325 11.25 21.49 11.89
C ILE A 325 9.73 21.68 11.84
N PRO A 326 9.13 21.85 10.64
CA PRO A 326 7.68 21.98 10.50
C PRO A 326 6.95 20.71 10.94
N THR A 327 5.70 20.86 11.36
CA THR A 327 4.84 19.74 11.72
C THR A 327 3.71 19.61 10.67
N TYR A 328 3.64 18.46 9.99
CA TYR A 328 2.55 18.13 9.08
C TYR A 328 1.48 17.33 9.81
N ILE A 329 0.25 17.84 9.81
CA ILE A 329 -0.90 17.18 10.39
C ILE A 329 -1.82 16.72 9.28
N ILE A 330 -2.09 15.42 9.22
CA ILE A 330 -2.89 14.80 8.18
C ILE A 330 -4.19 14.29 8.79
N PHE A 331 -5.31 14.89 8.37
CA PHE A 331 -6.65 14.54 8.83
C PHE A 331 -7.32 13.55 7.89
N PHE A 332 -7.88 12.49 8.47
CA PHE A 332 -8.80 11.56 7.79
C PHE A 332 -10.19 11.69 8.40
N SER A 333 -11.14 12.15 7.62
CA SER A 333 -12.55 12.27 7.99
C SER A 333 -13.43 12.06 6.75
N ASP A 334 -14.61 11.47 6.92
CA ASP A 334 -15.64 11.35 5.88
C ASP A 334 -16.61 12.55 5.87
N GLY A 335 -16.52 13.41 6.87
CA GLY A 335 -17.33 14.61 7.04
C GLY A 335 -16.64 15.90 6.59
N GLY A 336 -17.40 16.98 6.59
CA GLY A 336 -16.90 18.33 6.44
C GLY A 336 -16.62 18.94 7.81
N VAL A 337 -15.62 19.81 7.89
CA VAL A 337 -15.48 20.69 9.04
C VAL A 337 -16.70 21.62 9.06
N TYR A 338 -17.47 21.60 10.14
CA TYR A 338 -18.60 22.52 10.28
C TYR A 338 -18.08 23.94 10.50
N GLU A 339 -18.55 24.90 9.70
CA GLU A 339 -18.26 26.31 9.88
C GLU A 339 -18.94 26.86 11.15
N THR A 340 -18.39 26.54 12.29
CA THR A 340 -18.79 27.12 13.57
C THR A 340 -17.78 28.20 13.99
N LYS A 341 -18.20 29.18 14.80
CA LYS A 341 -17.28 30.20 15.34
C LYS A 341 -16.09 29.57 16.08
N LYS A 342 -16.27 28.40 16.70
CA LYS A 342 -15.22 27.65 17.39
C LYS A 342 -14.22 27.05 16.41
N ASN A 343 -14.70 26.45 15.32
CA ASN A 343 -13.85 25.84 14.29
C ASN A 343 -13.04 26.91 13.54
N ILE A 344 -13.65 28.03 13.22
CA ILE A 344 -12.97 29.16 12.58
C ILE A 344 -11.83 29.65 13.46
N LYS A 345 -12.11 29.89 14.76
CA LYS A 345 -11.09 30.35 15.70
C LYS A 345 -9.91 29.39 15.85
N VAL A 346 -10.15 28.08 15.85
CA VAL A 346 -9.07 27.06 15.90
C VAL A 346 -8.31 27.00 14.58
N ALA A 347 -9.00 27.11 13.44
CA ALA A 347 -8.34 27.17 12.14
C ALA A 347 -7.44 28.42 12.01
N ASP A 348 -7.90 29.57 12.49
CA ASP A 348 -7.10 30.82 12.55
C ASP A 348 -5.85 30.62 13.41
N GLN A 349 -5.96 29.97 14.57
CA GLN A 349 -4.81 29.67 15.43
C GLN A 349 -3.80 28.72 14.76
N VAL A 350 -4.27 27.75 13.97
CA VAL A 350 -3.41 26.86 13.17
C VAL A 350 -2.68 27.63 12.08
N LEU A 351 -3.36 28.56 11.41
CA LEU A 351 -2.77 29.39 10.36
C LEU A 351 -1.79 30.44 10.89
N GLU A 352 -2.04 30.96 12.10
CA GLU A 352 -1.15 31.91 12.76
C GLU A 352 0.11 31.28 13.33
N SER A 353 0.06 29.98 13.70
CA SER A 353 1.25 29.21 14.04
C SER A 353 1.91 28.77 12.73
N SER A 354 2.95 29.48 12.32
CA SER A 354 3.69 29.30 11.04
C SER A 354 4.22 27.89 10.76
N ASP A 355 3.99 26.93 11.65
CA ASP A 355 4.53 25.57 11.63
C ASP A 355 3.54 24.50 11.13
N PHE A 356 2.29 24.88 10.78
CA PHE A 356 1.26 23.92 10.37
C PHE A 356 0.93 24.06 8.89
N LEU A 357 1.32 23.09 8.09
CA LEU A 357 0.98 23.02 6.67
C LEU A 357 0.18 21.75 6.34
N ALA A 358 -0.98 21.96 5.73
CA ALA A 358 -1.84 21.03 4.99
C ALA A 358 -2.86 20.19 5.77
N ILE A 359 -4.09 20.66 5.74
CA ILE A 359 -5.29 19.83 5.91
C ILE A 359 -5.72 19.32 4.51
N ARG A 360 -5.75 18.02 4.29
CA ARG A 360 -6.30 17.45 3.05
C ARG A 360 -7.55 16.64 3.37
N ARG A 361 -8.69 17.07 2.80
CA ARG A 361 -9.91 16.25 2.74
C ARG A 361 -9.69 15.09 1.79
N THR A 362 -10.00 13.87 2.23
CA THR A 362 -10.24 12.74 1.33
C THR A 362 -11.76 12.63 1.14
N ARG A 363 -12.25 12.87 -0.06
CA ARG A 363 -13.60 12.46 -0.49
C ARG A 363 -13.58 11.02 -0.93
#